data_e0a54e786ffabf7659bf8bce76bfd918
#
_entry.id   e0a54e786ffabf7659bf8bce76bfd918
#
_cell.length_a   1.000
_cell.length_b   1.000
_cell.length_c   1.000
_cell.angle_alpha   90.00
_cell.angle_beta   90.00
_cell.angle_gamma   90.00
#
_symmetry.space_group_name_H-M   'P 1'
#
loop_
_entity.id
_entity.type
_entity.pdbx_description
1 polymer ?
#
loop_
_entity_poly.entity_id
_entity_poly.type
_entity_poly.pdbx_seq_one_letter_code
_entity_poly.pdbx_strand_id
1 'polypeptide(L)'
;MIQGQYRSATLQVPAEVTPLKFRGYLRKEIEAVQATAQGEEDIIVVRLFVLEKVLFGLGAKKVDSILHNALGKCPNILRIELEGLLRPLTQDEMQEAAAEAQSTLQMLRDRVMAPSGTAEPDSDAN
;
A
#
# COMPACT_ATOMS: atom_id res chain seq x y z
N MET A 1 3.06 -21.62 16.02
CA MET A 1 3.75 -20.45 15.51
C MET A 1 2.80 -19.51 14.81
N ILE A 2 2.88 -18.26 15.12
CA ILE A 2 1.98 -17.26 14.55
C ILE A 2 2.50 -16.79 13.22
N GLN A 3 1.62 -16.74 12.26
CA GLN A 3 1.95 -16.29 10.93
C GLN A 3 1.27 -14.94 10.71
N GLY A 4 2.04 -13.93 10.46
CA GLY A 4 1.48 -12.66 10.05
C GLY A 4 0.79 -12.78 8.71
N GLN A 5 -0.22 -11.97 8.50
CA GLN A 5 -0.89 -11.92 7.22
C GLN A 5 -0.28 -10.82 6.38
N TYR A 6 -0.06 -11.13 5.11
CA TYR A 6 0.36 -10.12 4.14
C TYR A 6 -0.88 -9.66 3.39
N ARG A 7 -1.20 -8.38 3.52
CA ARG A 7 -2.40 -7.83 2.91
C ARG A 7 -2.08 -6.58 2.12
N SER A 8 -2.86 -6.37 1.08
CA SER A 8 -2.81 -5.14 0.31
C SER A 8 -4.07 -4.35 0.57
N ALA A 9 -3.93 -3.06 0.82
CA ALA A 9 -5.05 -2.14 0.93
C ALA A 9 -4.95 -1.15 -0.21
N THR A 10 -6.00 -1.06 -1.02
CA THR A 10 -6.02 -0.19 -2.18
C THR A 10 -6.93 0.99 -1.90
N LEU A 11 -6.37 2.19 -1.99
CA LEU A 11 -7.09 3.41 -1.70
C LEU A 11 -7.02 4.34 -2.91
N GLN A 12 -8.09 5.08 -3.13
CA GLN A 12 -8.10 6.13 -4.12
C GLN A 12 -8.55 7.42 -3.46
N VAL A 13 -7.75 8.47 -3.61
CA VAL A 13 -8.10 9.77 -3.07
C VAL A 13 -9.17 10.38 -3.97
N PRO A 14 -10.33 10.76 -3.42
CA PRO A 14 -11.40 11.35 -4.26
C PRO A 14 -10.96 12.62 -4.96
N ALA A 15 -11.57 12.88 -6.12
CA ALA A 15 -11.19 14.02 -6.94
C ALA A 15 -11.41 15.36 -6.23
N GLU A 16 -12.32 15.40 -5.26
CA GLU A 16 -12.62 16.65 -4.57
C GLU A 16 -11.61 16.97 -3.45
N VAL A 17 -10.70 16.06 -3.15
CA VAL A 17 -9.67 16.33 -2.15
C VAL A 17 -8.60 17.22 -2.78
N THR A 18 -8.51 18.44 -2.29
CA THR A 18 -7.53 19.42 -2.78
C THR A 18 -6.16 19.16 -2.14
N PRO A 19 -5.08 19.76 -2.69
CA PRO A 19 -3.78 19.65 -2.05
C PRO A 19 -3.78 20.08 -0.59
N LEU A 20 -4.54 21.10 -0.25
CA LEU A 20 -4.62 21.57 1.13
C LEU A 20 -5.23 20.53 2.06
N LYS A 21 -6.15 19.74 1.57
CA LYS A 21 -6.85 18.76 2.38
C LYS A 21 -6.20 17.38 2.35
N PHE A 22 -5.21 17.20 1.49
CA PHE A 22 -4.62 15.90 1.26
C PHE A 22 -4.02 15.28 2.53
N ARG A 23 -3.27 16.06 3.28
CA ARG A 23 -2.61 15.55 4.50
C ARG A 23 -3.62 14.99 5.49
N GLY A 24 -4.66 15.75 5.78
CA GLY A 24 -5.68 15.31 6.73
C GLY A 24 -6.46 14.11 6.24
N TYR A 25 -6.79 14.12 4.95
CA TYR A 25 -7.49 13.01 4.35
C TYR A 25 -6.65 11.73 4.43
N LEU A 26 -5.39 11.82 4.02
CA LEU A 26 -4.51 10.65 4.01
C LEU A 26 -4.32 10.10 5.41
N ARG A 27 -4.11 10.98 6.38
CA ARG A 27 -3.91 10.52 7.76
C ARG A 27 -5.09 9.70 8.24
N LYS A 28 -6.32 10.16 7.99
CA LYS A 28 -7.50 9.44 8.42
C LYS A 28 -7.60 8.08 7.73
N GLU A 29 -7.33 8.03 6.42
CA GLU A 29 -7.44 6.78 5.69
C GLU A 29 -6.37 5.79 6.13
N ILE A 30 -5.16 6.26 6.34
CA ILE A 30 -4.07 5.38 6.78
C ILE A 30 -4.32 4.87 8.18
N GLU A 31 -4.84 5.71 9.07
CA GLU A 31 -5.19 5.26 10.41
C GLU A 31 -6.31 4.22 10.37
N ALA A 32 -7.27 4.38 9.45
CA ALA A 32 -8.32 3.40 9.29
C ALA A 32 -7.78 2.06 8.80
N VAL A 33 -6.81 2.10 7.88
CA VAL A 33 -6.15 0.87 7.41
C VAL A 33 -5.39 0.21 8.55
N GLN A 34 -4.65 0.98 9.33
CA GLN A 34 -3.92 0.44 10.47
C GLN A 34 -4.86 -0.23 11.46
N ALA A 35 -6.05 0.33 11.65
CA ALA A 35 -7.03 -0.22 12.58
C ALA A 35 -7.55 -1.59 12.15
N THR A 36 -7.35 -1.97 10.88
CA THR A 36 -7.77 -3.29 10.41
C THR A 36 -6.74 -4.38 10.73
N ALA A 37 -5.56 -4.02 11.22
CA ALA A 37 -4.56 -5.01 11.58
C ALA A 37 -5.06 -5.83 12.75
N GLN A 38 -4.84 -7.15 12.68
CA GLN A 38 -5.35 -8.06 13.68
C GLN A 38 -4.29 -8.56 14.64
N GLY A 39 -3.04 -8.17 14.43
CA GLY A 39 -1.95 -8.55 15.30
C GLY A 39 -0.69 -7.84 14.89
N GLU A 40 0.33 -7.95 15.71
CA GLU A 40 1.57 -7.25 15.46
C GLU A 40 2.34 -7.79 14.26
N GLU A 41 2.04 -9.03 13.88
CA GLU A 41 2.72 -9.66 12.75
C GLU A 41 2.07 -9.35 11.40
N ASP A 42 0.90 -8.72 11.41
CA ASP A 42 0.26 -8.37 10.14
C ASP A 42 1.11 -7.34 9.40
N ILE A 43 1.25 -7.55 8.10
CA ILE A 43 1.98 -6.64 7.24
C ILE A 43 1.03 -6.15 6.17
N ILE A 44 0.87 -4.84 6.09
CA ILE A 44 -0.04 -4.22 5.14
C ILE A 44 0.77 -3.34 4.20
N VAL A 45 0.55 -3.53 2.90
CA VAL A 45 1.11 -2.64 1.88
C VAL A 45 -0.06 -1.84 1.32
N VAL A 46 0.03 -0.53 1.40
CA VAL A 46 -1.02 0.35 0.90
C VAL A 46 -0.67 0.79 -0.51
N ARG A 47 -1.61 0.60 -1.42
CA ARG A 47 -1.49 1.14 -2.77
C ARG A 47 -2.41 2.34 -2.86
N LEU A 48 -1.84 3.50 -3.12
CA LEU A 48 -2.57 4.76 -3.06
C LEU A 48 -2.61 5.42 -4.42
N PHE A 49 -3.81 5.62 -4.93
CA PHE A 49 -4.03 6.31 -6.21
C PHE A 49 -4.42 7.75 -5.95
N VAL A 50 -3.68 8.68 -6.55
CA VAL A 50 -3.92 10.12 -6.38
C VAL A 50 -3.85 10.79 -7.74
N LEU A 51 -4.75 11.73 -7.98
CA LEU A 51 -4.71 12.48 -9.23
C LEU A 51 -3.40 13.28 -9.33
N GLU A 52 -2.80 13.27 -10.50
CA GLU A 52 -1.52 13.95 -10.70
C GLU A 52 -1.60 15.44 -10.38
N LYS A 53 -2.73 16.07 -10.66
CA LYS A 53 -2.88 17.50 -10.37
C LYS A 53 -2.72 17.79 -8.88
N VAL A 54 -3.14 16.86 -8.02
CA VAL A 54 -2.96 17.03 -6.57
C VAL A 54 -1.48 16.88 -6.21
N LEU A 55 -0.82 15.90 -6.80
CA LEU A 55 0.59 15.68 -6.54
C LEU A 55 1.44 16.86 -7.00
N PHE A 56 1.13 17.41 -8.19
CA PHE A 56 1.85 18.58 -8.68
C PHE A 56 1.60 19.79 -7.79
N GLY A 57 0.37 19.93 -7.29
CA GLY A 57 0.06 21.06 -6.40
C GLY A 57 0.82 21.01 -5.10
N LEU A 58 1.15 19.82 -4.63
CA LEU A 58 1.91 19.65 -3.38
C LEU A 58 3.41 19.73 -3.61
N GLY A 59 3.90 19.07 -4.66
CA GLY A 59 5.31 18.91 -4.89
C GLY A 59 5.88 17.67 -4.23
N ALA A 60 6.94 17.13 -4.81
CA ALA A 60 7.49 15.85 -4.40
C ALA A 60 7.92 15.82 -2.94
N LYS A 61 8.58 16.87 -2.47
CA LYS A 61 9.07 16.91 -1.10
C LYS A 61 7.94 16.86 -0.09
N LYS A 62 6.87 17.61 -0.37
CA LYS A 62 5.75 17.65 0.55
C LYS A 62 5.01 16.33 0.57
N VAL A 63 4.84 15.71 -0.60
CA VAL A 63 4.21 14.40 -0.68
C VAL A 63 5.01 13.39 0.12
N ASP A 64 6.33 13.34 -0.07
CA ASP A 64 7.18 12.41 0.67
C ASP A 64 7.06 12.63 2.18
N SER A 65 7.04 13.87 2.60
CA SER A 65 6.93 14.20 4.01
C SER A 65 5.60 13.72 4.59
N ILE A 66 4.52 13.92 3.85
CA ILE A 66 3.19 13.51 4.29
C ILE A 66 3.11 12.00 4.42
N LEU A 67 3.63 11.27 3.42
CA LEU A 67 3.62 9.82 3.46
C LEU A 67 4.47 9.29 4.61
N HIS A 68 5.64 9.85 4.79
CA HIS A 68 6.55 9.43 5.85
C HIS A 68 5.92 9.64 7.23
N ASN A 69 5.30 10.80 7.42
CA ASN A 69 4.65 11.10 8.70
C ASN A 69 3.48 10.16 8.98
N ALA A 70 2.72 9.82 7.93
CA ALA A 70 1.60 8.90 8.09
C ALA A 70 2.10 7.51 8.51
N LEU A 71 3.16 7.04 7.87
CA LEU A 71 3.72 5.73 8.19
C LEU A 71 4.29 5.65 9.60
N GLY A 72 4.81 6.75 10.10
CA GLY A 72 5.44 6.76 11.40
C GLY A 72 4.53 6.39 12.55
N LYS A 73 3.23 6.43 12.34
CA LYS A 73 2.25 6.11 13.38
C LYS A 73 1.53 4.80 13.13
N CYS A 74 1.94 4.05 12.11
CA CYS A 74 1.23 2.86 11.69
C CYS A 74 2.20 1.70 11.54
N PRO A 75 2.49 1.01 12.64
CA PRO A 75 3.55 -0.02 12.64
C PRO A 75 3.25 -1.22 11.75
N ASN A 76 1.99 -1.50 11.46
CA ASN A 76 1.66 -2.64 10.61
C ASN A 76 1.72 -2.32 9.13
N ILE A 77 1.79 -1.03 8.78
CA ILE A 77 1.87 -0.64 7.36
C ILE A 77 3.34 -0.57 6.97
N LEU A 78 3.72 -1.46 6.07
CA LEU A 78 5.11 -1.55 5.64
C LEU A 78 5.50 -0.36 4.77
N ARG A 79 4.63 -0.01 3.83
CA ARG A 79 4.91 1.10 2.92
C ARG A 79 3.63 1.52 2.21
N ILE A 80 3.69 2.70 1.62
CA ILE A 80 2.63 3.22 0.76
C ILE A 80 3.20 3.34 -0.64
N GLU A 81 2.59 2.62 -1.58
CA GLU A 81 2.97 2.69 -2.98
C GLU A 81 2.05 3.69 -3.66
N LEU A 82 2.62 4.81 -4.07
CA LEU A 82 1.87 5.91 -4.64
C LEU A 82 1.82 5.82 -6.15
N GLU A 83 0.64 6.01 -6.70
CA GLU A 83 0.49 6.02 -8.16
C GLU A 83 -0.35 7.22 -8.57
N GLY A 84 0.17 8.01 -9.52
CA GLY A 84 -0.54 9.17 -10.02
C GLY A 84 -1.54 8.79 -11.10
N LEU A 85 -2.66 9.47 -11.13
CA LEU A 85 -3.72 9.23 -12.11
C LEU A 85 -4.03 10.50 -12.86
N LEU A 86 -4.29 10.36 -14.16
CA LEU A 86 -4.79 11.47 -14.95
C LEU A 86 -6.29 11.68 -14.75
N ARG A 87 -7.00 10.60 -14.43
CA ARG A 87 -8.43 10.64 -14.15
C ARG A 87 -8.74 9.63 -13.05
N PRO A 88 -9.87 9.79 -12.35
CA PRO A 88 -10.25 8.81 -11.34
C PRO A 88 -10.46 7.43 -11.96
N LEU A 89 -10.15 6.41 -11.21
CA LEU A 89 -10.43 5.03 -11.60
C LEU A 89 -11.91 4.73 -11.41
N THR A 90 -12.45 3.90 -12.29
CA THR A 90 -13.79 3.37 -12.08
C THR A 90 -13.75 2.31 -10.98
N GLN A 91 -14.95 1.94 -10.52
CA GLN A 91 -15.05 0.90 -9.50
C GLN A 91 -14.44 -0.42 -9.98
N ASP A 92 -14.69 -0.78 -11.24
CA ASP A 92 -14.13 -2.00 -11.80
C ASP A 92 -12.61 -1.93 -11.84
N GLU A 93 -12.06 -0.78 -12.23
CA GLU A 93 -10.63 -0.60 -12.26
C GLU A 93 -10.02 -0.70 -10.86
N MET A 94 -10.71 -0.16 -9.87
CA MET A 94 -10.25 -0.26 -8.48
C MET A 94 -10.25 -1.71 -8.01
N GLN A 95 -11.28 -2.47 -8.35
CA GLN A 95 -11.35 -3.87 -7.98
C GLN A 95 -10.25 -4.69 -8.64
N GLU A 96 -9.97 -4.41 -9.91
CA GLU A 96 -8.88 -5.07 -10.60
C GLU A 96 -7.54 -4.75 -9.97
N ALA A 97 -7.33 -3.48 -9.64
CA ALA A 97 -6.07 -3.06 -9.02
C ALA A 97 -5.88 -3.72 -7.66
N ALA A 98 -6.96 -3.82 -6.89
CA ALA A 98 -6.90 -4.44 -5.58
C ALA A 98 -6.59 -5.93 -5.68
N ALA A 99 -7.22 -6.62 -6.63
CA ALA A 99 -6.99 -8.04 -6.83
C ALA A 99 -5.56 -8.29 -7.30
N GLU A 100 -5.07 -7.47 -8.21
CA GLU A 100 -3.71 -7.59 -8.70
C GLU A 100 -2.69 -7.37 -7.59
N ALA A 101 -2.90 -6.34 -6.80
CA ALA A 101 -1.99 -6.03 -5.70
C ALA A 101 -1.96 -7.16 -4.67
N GLN A 102 -3.11 -7.70 -4.34
CA GLN A 102 -3.19 -8.79 -3.38
C GLN A 102 -2.52 -10.06 -3.93
N SER A 103 -2.74 -10.34 -5.21
CA SER A 103 -2.14 -11.50 -5.85
C SER A 103 -0.61 -11.39 -5.85
N THR A 104 -0.10 -10.21 -6.21
CA THR A 104 1.35 -9.99 -6.21
C THR A 104 1.93 -10.17 -4.82
N LEU A 105 1.24 -9.65 -3.83
CA LEU A 105 1.71 -9.74 -2.45
C LEU A 105 1.71 -11.19 -1.96
N GLN A 106 0.71 -11.97 -2.34
CA GLN A 106 0.68 -13.40 -1.98
C GLN A 106 1.83 -14.16 -2.64
N MET A 107 2.12 -13.84 -3.89
CA MET A 107 3.24 -14.47 -4.56
C MET A 107 4.56 -14.15 -3.85
N LEU A 108 4.74 -12.91 -3.44
CA LEU A 108 5.94 -12.53 -2.71
C LEU A 108 6.01 -13.23 -1.36
N ARG A 109 4.89 -13.31 -0.66
CA ARG A 109 4.83 -14.02 0.60
C ARG A 109 5.20 -15.48 0.44
N ASP A 110 4.62 -16.14 -0.56
CA ASP A 110 4.90 -17.55 -0.79
C ASP A 110 6.36 -17.78 -1.11
N ARG A 111 6.97 -16.87 -1.86
CA ARG A 111 8.37 -16.97 -2.19
C ARG A 111 9.27 -16.80 -0.97
N VAL A 112 8.92 -15.83 -0.12
CA VAL A 112 9.72 -15.52 1.06
C VAL A 112 9.52 -16.58 2.14
N MET A 113 8.29 -17.05 2.30
CA MET A 113 7.92 -17.95 3.38
C MET A 113 8.03 -19.42 2.99
N ALA A 114 8.33 -19.71 1.73
CA ALA A 114 8.44 -21.08 1.27
C ALA A 114 9.58 -21.78 2.02
N PRO A 115 9.40 -23.04 2.36
CA PRO A 115 10.53 -23.79 2.93
C PRO A 115 11.63 -23.82 1.91
N SER A 116 12.75 -23.55 2.36
CA SER A 116 13.81 -23.35 1.43
C SER A 116 14.07 -24.56 0.59
N GLY A 117 13.69 -24.51 0.17
CA GLY A 117 13.85 -25.03 -0.43
C GLY A 117 13.62 -24.83 -1.55
N THR A 118 13.38 -24.89 -1.41
CA THR A 118 13.31 -24.80 -2.06
C THR A 118 13.81 -24.41 -2.83
N ALA A 119 14.09 -24.34 -2.49
CA ALA A 119 14.62 -24.15 -2.92
C ALA A 119 15.11 -23.98 -3.80
N GLU A 120 15.43 -23.86 -3.53
CA GLU A 120 16.01 -23.82 -4.05
C GLU A 120 16.52 -23.91 -4.68
N PRO A 121 16.73 -24.11 -4.80
CA PRO A 121 17.36 -24.25 -5.26
C PRO A 121 17.78 -24.23 -5.90
N ASP A 122 17.98 -24.19 -5.62
CA ASP A 122 18.55 -24.37 -6.01
C ASP A 122 18.90 -24.31 -6.57
N SER A 123 18.94 -24.22 -6.36
CA SER A 123 19.49 -24.38 -6.59
C SER A 123 19.96 -24.39 -7.10
N ASP A 124 20.17 -24.30 -6.88
CA ASP A 124 20.79 -24.53 -7.12
C ASP A 124 21.18 -24.72 -7.69
N ALA A 125 21.20 -24.67 -7.66
CA ALA A 125 21.67 -25.01 -7.96
C ALA A 125 22.00 -25.23 -8.57
N ASN A 126 22.26 -25.30 -8.63
CA ASN A 126 22.66 -25.60 -8.89
C ASN A 126 22.92 -25.61 -9.30
#